data_7e0146cfbf3bfcde7aadc7bad6223266
#
_entry.id   7e0146cfbf3bfcde7aadc7bad6223266
#
_cell.length_a   1.000
_cell.length_b   1.000
_cell.length_c   1.000
_cell.angle_alpha   90.00
_cell.angle_beta   90.00
_cell.angle_gamma   90.00
#
_symmetry.space_group_name_H-M   'P 1'
#
loop_
_entity.id
_entity.type
_entity.pdbx_description
1 polymer ?
#
loop_
_entity_poly.entity_id
_entity_poly.type
_entity_poly.pdbx_seq_one_letter_code
_entity_poly.pdbx_strand_id
1 'polypeptide(L)'
;MARLIKNTGKNYVNINNALVRDKRLSWKARGIFAYMWSQADNWQFYVSEIASHATDGKDALASGLKELEKYGYLKRQNRLTVDGKISGKDWILSDLPSEGKPVQRKTRPTENPSLRNNNS
;
A
#
# COMPACT_ATOMS: atom_id res chain seq x y z
N MET A 1 -31.29 -12.16 -1.25
CA MET A 1 -30.01 -11.69 -0.73
C MET A 1 -28.94 -12.74 -0.98
N ALA A 2 -27.76 -12.29 -1.44
CA ALA A 2 -26.66 -13.22 -1.71
C ALA A 2 -25.88 -13.53 -0.46
N ARG A 3 -25.29 -14.70 -0.42
CA ARG A 3 -24.50 -15.16 0.70
C ARG A 3 -23.07 -15.44 0.22
N LEU A 4 -22.10 -14.90 0.93
CA LEU A 4 -20.69 -15.08 0.58
C LEU A 4 -20.16 -16.35 1.25
N ILE A 5 -19.57 -17.21 0.44
CA ILE A 5 -18.92 -18.42 0.93
C ILE A 5 -17.46 -18.33 0.48
N LYS A 6 -16.52 -18.47 1.43
CA LYS A 6 -15.10 -18.31 1.11
C LYS A 6 -14.42 -19.66 1.09
N ASN A 7 -13.71 -19.89 -0.01
CA ASN A 7 -12.80 -21.04 -0.11
C ASN A 7 -11.38 -20.47 -0.07
N THR A 8 -10.57 -20.96 0.87
CA THR A 8 -9.23 -20.42 1.00
C THR A 8 -8.22 -21.33 0.33
N GLY A 9 -7.22 -20.72 -0.29
CA GLY A 9 -6.11 -21.43 -0.90
C GLY A 9 -4.80 -20.91 -0.32
N LYS A 10 -3.72 -21.19 -1.02
CA LYS A 10 -2.40 -20.70 -0.64
C LYS A 10 -2.07 -19.46 -1.46
N ASN A 11 -0.97 -18.81 -1.14
CA ASN A 11 -0.53 -17.61 -1.84
C ASN A 11 -1.55 -16.49 -1.76
N TYR A 12 -1.77 -16.03 -0.56
CA TYR A 12 -2.69 -14.92 -0.33
C TYR A 12 -1.95 -13.73 0.25
N VAL A 13 -2.61 -12.59 0.24
CA VAL A 13 -2.09 -11.38 0.85
C VAL A 13 -3.01 -10.99 1.99
N ASN A 14 -2.43 -10.51 3.08
CA ASN A 14 -3.19 -9.99 4.20
C ASN A 14 -3.20 -8.47 4.13
N ILE A 15 -4.38 -7.90 4.10
CA ILE A 15 -4.53 -6.44 4.04
C ILE A 15 -5.39 -6.00 5.20
N ASN A 16 -4.98 -4.91 5.84
CA ASN A 16 -5.73 -4.35 6.95
C ASN A 16 -7.13 -4.00 6.52
N ASN A 17 -8.11 -4.37 7.33
CA ASN A 17 -9.49 -4.06 7.03
C ASN A 17 -9.74 -2.56 6.91
N ALA A 18 -8.95 -1.75 7.59
CA ALA A 18 -9.12 -0.30 7.50
C ALA A 18 -9.01 0.20 6.07
N LEU A 19 -8.07 -0.35 5.31
CA LEU A 19 -7.91 0.03 3.91
C LEU A 19 -9.02 -0.56 3.05
N VAL A 20 -9.28 -1.83 3.23
CA VAL A 20 -10.27 -2.53 2.40
C VAL A 20 -11.64 -1.92 2.54
N ARG A 21 -11.96 -1.41 3.74
CA ARG A 21 -13.27 -0.87 4.06
C ARG A 21 -13.34 0.65 4.01
N ASP A 22 -12.29 1.31 3.56
CA ASP A 22 -12.26 2.77 3.52
C ASP A 22 -13.13 3.27 2.38
N LYS A 23 -14.27 3.86 2.74
CA LYS A 23 -15.25 4.31 1.75
C LYS A 23 -14.76 5.47 0.90
N ARG A 24 -13.72 6.15 1.33
CA ARG A 24 -13.15 7.25 0.56
C ARG A 24 -12.39 6.78 -0.67
N LEU A 25 -12.00 5.50 -0.67
CA LEU A 25 -11.24 4.92 -1.78
C LEU A 25 -12.17 4.26 -2.77
N SER A 26 -11.85 4.41 -4.06
CA SER A 26 -12.54 3.67 -5.10
C SER A 26 -12.12 2.19 -5.04
N TRP A 27 -12.91 1.34 -5.67
CA TRP A 27 -12.51 -0.06 -5.82
C TRP A 27 -11.18 -0.16 -6.54
N LYS A 28 -10.97 0.71 -7.52
CA LYS A 28 -9.74 0.79 -8.30
C LYS A 28 -8.53 1.04 -7.38
N ALA A 29 -8.63 2.01 -6.50
CA ALA A 29 -7.54 2.33 -5.59
C ALA A 29 -7.23 1.16 -4.65
N ARG A 30 -8.27 0.50 -4.13
CA ARG A 30 -8.09 -0.65 -3.26
C ARG A 30 -7.43 -1.81 -3.98
N GLY A 31 -7.80 -2.02 -5.24
CA GLY A 31 -7.18 -3.06 -6.04
C GLY A 31 -5.72 -2.79 -6.34
N ILE A 32 -5.40 -1.55 -6.65
CA ILE A 32 -4.01 -1.15 -6.90
C ILE A 32 -3.18 -1.38 -5.64
N PHE A 33 -3.69 -0.97 -4.49
CA PHE A 33 -2.98 -1.20 -3.23
C PHE A 33 -2.75 -2.70 -3.01
N ALA A 34 -3.79 -3.50 -3.23
CA ALA A 34 -3.67 -4.94 -3.01
C ALA A 34 -2.59 -5.55 -3.87
N TYR A 35 -2.52 -5.15 -5.14
CA TYR A 35 -1.49 -5.66 -6.02
C TYR A 35 -0.10 -5.29 -5.51
N MET A 36 0.11 -4.02 -5.20
CA MET A 36 1.40 -3.58 -4.72
C MET A 36 1.78 -4.21 -3.38
N TRP A 37 0.79 -4.36 -2.49
CA TRP A 37 1.02 -4.95 -1.17
C TRP A 37 1.40 -6.42 -1.26
N SER A 38 1.03 -7.07 -2.35
CA SER A 38 1.36 -8.48 -2.55
C SER A 38 2.80 -8.69 -3.00
N GLN A 39 3.51 -7.62 -3.36
CA GLN A 39 4.89 -7.73 -3.82
C GLN A 39 5.85 -7.80 -2.63
N ALA A 40 7.04 -8.30 -2.89
CA ALA A 40 8.04 -8.41 -1.84
C ALA A 40 8.55 -7.02 -1.46
N ASP A 41 9.00 -6.91 -0.22
CA ASP A 41 9.66 -5.70 0.23
C ASP A 41 10.87 -5.45 -0.68
N ASN A 42 11.16 -4.18 -0.93
CA ASN A 42 12.25 -3.76 -1.82
C ASN A 42 12.04 -4.14 -3.28
N TRP A 43 10.81 -4.46 -3.66
CA TRP A 43 10.46 -4.73 -5.05
C TRP A 43 10.76 -3.49 -5.88
N GLN A 44 11.51 -3.68 -6.96
CA GLN A 44 11.84 -2.59 -7.87
C GLN A 44 10.98 -2.71 -9.11
N PHE A 45 10.47 -1.58 -9.57
CA PHE A 45 9.47 -1.60 -10.63
C PHE A 45 9.47 -0.31 -11.41
N TYR A 46 8.87 -0.39 -12.59
CA TYR A 46 8.48 0.80 -13.34
C TYR A 46 6.97 0.94 -13.26
N VAL A 47 6.49 2.18 -13.25
CA VAL A 47 5.04 2.43 -13.18
C VAL A 47 4.32 1.76 -14.34
N SER A 48 4.96 1.72 -15.50
CA SER A 48 4.37 1.06 -16.66
C SER A 48 4.14 -0.43 -16.44
N GLU A 49 4.96 -1.07 -15.60
CA GLU A 49 4.73 -2.47 -15.27
C GLU A 49 3.43 -2.65 -14.50
N ILE A 50 3.19 -1.79 -13.52
CA ILE A 50 1.96 -1.87 -12.76
C ILE A 50 0.76 -1.69 -13.68
N ALA A 51 0.85 -0.70 -14.57
CA ALA A 51 -0.25 -0.44 -15.50
C ALA A 51 -0.54 -1.63 -16.40
N SER A 52 0.48 -2.40 -16.75
CA SER A 52 0.30 -3.53 -17.65
C SER A 52 -0.36 -4.74 -17.00
N HIS A 53 -0.49 -4.74 -15.67
CA HIS A 53 -1.04 -5.88 -14.95
C HIS A 53 -2.56 -5.81 -14.76
N ALA A 54 -3.21 -4.86 -15.38
CA ALA A 54 -4.66 -4.78 -15.34
C ALA A 54 -5.16 -4.16 -16.64
N THR A 55 -6.45 -4.27 -16.86
CA THR A 55 -7.07 -3.74 -18.09
C THR A 55 -7.43 -2.27 -17.99
N ASP A 56 -7.26 -1.68 -16.80
CA ASP A 56 -7.75 -0.32 -16.53
C ASP A 56 -6.98 0.78 -17.26
N GLY A 57 -5.70 0.54 -17.54
CA GLY A 57 -4.90 1.53 -18.24
C GLY A 57 -4.17 2.50 -17.33
N LYS A 58 -3.35 3.34 -17.94
CA LYS A 58 -2.45 4.23 -17.20
C LYS A 58 -3.18 5.33 -16.45
N ASP A 59 -4.24 5.87 -17.04
CA ASP A 59 -4.96 6.96 -16.39
C ASP A 59 -5.68 6.48 -15.15
N ALA A 60 -6.27 5.30 -15.21
CA ALA A 60 -6.92 4.73 -14.04
C ALA A 60 -5.91 4.46 -12.93
N LEU A 61 -4.73 3.95 -13.30
CA LEU A 61 -3.68 3.72 -12.34
C LEU A 61 -3.26 5.03 -11.68
N ALA A 62 -3.01 6.07 -12.48
CA ALA A 62 -2.60 7.37 -11.94
C ALA A 62 -3.64 7.93 -10.99
N SER A 63 -4.91 7.82 -11.36
CA SER A 63 -5.99 8.30 -10.51
C SER A 63 -6.08 7.54 -9.20
N GLY A 64 -5.95 6.21 -9.26
CA GLY A 64 -5.98 5.40 -8.05
C GLY A 64 -4.82 5.67 -7.13
N LEU A 65 -3.63 5.88 -7.70
CA LEU A 65 -2.46 6.22 -6.89
C LEU A 65 -2.64 7.53 -6.17
N LYS A 66 -3.25 8.52 -6.84
CA LYS A 66 -3.53 9.80 -6.20
C LYS A 66 -4.50 9.66 -5.05
N GLU A 67 -5.50 8.80 -5.19
CA GLU A 67 -6.41 8.54 -4.08
C GLU A 67 -5.65 7.98 -2.87
N LEU A 68 -4.78 7.01 -3.12
CA LEU A 68 -4.02 6.40 -2.04
C LEU A 68 -3.13 7.44 -1.35
N GLU A 69 -2.53 8.31 -2.13
CA GLU A 69 -1.70 9.38 -1.56
C GLU A 69 -2.54 10.35 -0.75
N LYS A 70 -3.70 10.71 -1.27
CA LYS A 70 -4.55 11.69 -0.62
C LYS A 70 -5.00 11.22 0.77
N TYR A 71 -5.27 9.95 0.91
CA TYR A 71 -5.80 9.42 2.15
C TYR A 71 -4.76 8.71 3.01
N GLY A 72 -3.48 8.90 2.68
CA GLY A 72 -2.41 8.51 3.58
C GLY A 72 -1.94 7.07 3.49
N TYR A 73 -2.31 6.36 2.43
CA TYR A 73 -1.91 4.96 2.26
C TYR A 73 -0.65 4.81 1.42
N LEU A 74 -0.31 5.83 0.66
CA LEU A 74 0.88 5.83 -0.19
C LEU A 74 1.62 7.14 -0.04
N LYS A 75 2.92 7.05 0.06
CA LYS A 75 3.77 8.24 0.04
C LYS A 75 4.88 7.98 -0.97
N ARG A 76 5.03 8.88 -1.93
CA ARG A 76 6.10 8.80 -2.91
C ARG A 76 7.08 9.92 -2.64
N GLN A 77 8.34 9.59 -2.49
CA GLN A 77 9.35 10.57 -2.17
C GLN A 77 10.63 10.25 -2.91
N ASN A 78 11.46 11.27 -3.10
CA ASN A 78 12.75 11.09 -3.75
C ASN A 78 13.71 10.40 -2.81
N ARG A 79 14.50 9.46 -3.36
CA ARG A 79 15.59 8.85 -2.64
C ARG A 79 16.84 9.66 -2.94
N LEU A 80 17.51 10.11 -1.90
CA LEU A 80 18.69 10.95 -2.07
C LEU A 80 19.96 10.16 -1.81
N THR A 81 21.00 10.49 -2.56
CA THR A 81 22.32 9.96 -2.29
C THR A 81 22.95 10.74 -1.13
N VAL A 82 24.14 10.29 -0.71
CA VAL A 82 24.86 10.93 0.38
C VAL A 82 25.13 12.40 0.09
N ASP A 83 25.41 12.72 -1.16
CA ASP A 83 25.70 14.11 -1.53
C ASP A 83 24.46 14.88 -1.97
N GLY A 84 23.28 14.38 -1.68
CA GLY A 84 22.04 15.09 -1.86
C GLY A 84 21.43 15.02 -3.24
N LYS A 85 21.95 14.18 -4.12
CA LYS A 85 21.38 14.02 -5.45
C LYS A 85 20.27 13.00 -5.45
N ILE A 86 19.32 13.19 -6.37
CA ILE A 86 18.21 12.28 -6.50
C ILE A 86 18.67 10.98 -7.17
N SER A 87 18.42 9.85 -6.53
CA SER A 87 18.81 8.56 -7.07
C SER A 87 17.62 7.66 -7.37
N GLY A 88 16.42 8.22 -7.41
CA GLY A 88 15.21 7.46 -7.68
C GLY A 88 14.11 7.83 -6.72
N LYS A 89 13.06 7.02 -6.69
CA LYS A 89 11.95 7.27 -5.81
C LYS A 89 11.67 6.06 -4.95
N ASP A 90 11.24 6.33 -3.74
CA ASP A 90 10.74 5.31 -2.84
C ASP A 90 9.24 5.48 -2.73
N TRP A 91 8.52 4.37 -2.82
CA TRP A 91 7.08 4.33 -2.62
C TRP A 91 6.83 3.62 -1.31
N ILE A 92 6.25 4.31 -0.37
CA ILE A 92 6.01 3.76 0.95
C ILE A 92 4.52 3.49 1.09
N LEU A 93 4.18 2.22 1.26
CA LEU A 93 2.79 1.82 1.47
C LEU A 93 2.54 1.61 2.94
N SER A 94 1.39 2.05 3.39
CA SER A 94 0.93 1.81 4.75
C SER A 94 -0.48 1.27 4.68
N ASP A 95 -0.76 0.25 5.46
CA ASP A 95 -2.11 -0.31 5.48
C ASP A 95 -3.02 0.35 6.51
N LEU A 96 -2.52 1.41 7.14
CA LEU A 96 -3.31 2.32 7.96
C LEU A 96 -3.05 3.73 7.45
N PRO A 97 -4.07 4.59 7.41
CA PRO A 97 -3.86 5.94 6.90
C PRO A 97 -2.92 6.73 7.79
N SER A 98 -1.97 7.45 7.19
CA SER A 98 -1.02 8.24 7.95
C SER A 98 -1.53 9.64 8.28
N GLU A 99 -2.52 10.10 7.56
CA GLU A 99 -3.15 11.39 7.79
C GLU A 99 -2.16 12.54 7.82
N GLY A 100 -1.19 12.47 6.92
CA GLY A 100 -0.24 13.55 6.79
C GLY A 100 0.88 13.57 7.79
N LYS A 101 0.87 12.67 8.77
CA LYS A 101 1.97 12.63 9.71
C LYS A 101 3.17 11.96 9.10
N PRO A 102 4.37 12.33 9.53
CA PRO A 102 5.56 11.66 9.02
C PRO A 102 5.49 10.17 9.34
N VAL A 103 5.94 9.38 8.40
CA VAL A 103 5.98 7.95 8.61
C VAL A 103 7.07 7.62 9.59
N GLN A 104 6.72 6.92 10.66
CA GLN A 104 7.68 6.46 11.58
C GLN A 104 8.01 5.05 11.24
N ARG A 105 9.24 4.80 10.94
CA ARG A 105 9.66 3.46 10.65
C ARG A 105 9.87 2.72 11.93
N LYS A 106 8.81 2.49 12.66
CA LYS A 106 8.95 1.76 13.84
C LYS A 106 9.28 0.39 13.54
N THR A 107 10.15 -0.16 14.30
CA THR A 107 10.36 -1.55 14.26
C THR A 107 9.14 -2.18 14.76
N ARG A 108 8.55 -3.01 14.02
CA ARG A 108 7.36 -3.65 14.44
C ARG A 108 7.69 -4.59 15.51
N PRO A 109 7.16 -4.41 16.59
CA PRO A 109 7.33 -5.43 17.57
C PRO A 109 6.59 -6.60 17.11
N THR A 110 6.63 -7.15 17.05
CA THR A 110 6.00 -8.02 16.48
C THR A 110 4.85 -8.35 17.07
N GLU A 111 4.76 -7.83 17.06
CA GLU A 111 4.09 -7.77 17.46
C GLU A 111 3.38 -7.99 17.88
N ASN A 112 3.32 -8.12 18.23
CA ASN A 112 2.87 -8.02 18.75
C ASN A 112 2.17 -7.98 19.29
N PRO A 113 1.98 -8.26 19.51
CA PRO A 113 1.52 -7.85 20.01
C PRO A 113 0.96 -7.97 20.71
N SER A 114 1.17 -8.14 20.74
CA SER A 114 1.08 -7.90 21.32
C SER A 114 0.99 -7.71 21.81
N LEU A 115 1.13 -7.67 21.55
CA LEU A 115 1.39 -7.17 21.85
C LEU A 115 1.14 -6.67 22.25
N ARG A 116 1.05 -6.82 22.15
CA ARG A 116 1.11 -5.98 22.40
C ARG A 116 0.89 -5.61 23.14
N ASN A 117 1.00 -5.65 23.37
CA ASN A 117 1.23 -5.04 24.02
C ASN A 117 1.29 -4.54 24.54
N ASN A 118 1.39 -4.40 24.65
CA ASN A 118 1.72 -3.65 25.05
C ASN A 118 1.93 -3.00 25.33
N ASN A 119 2.10 -2.82 25.17
CA ASN A 119 2.38 -1.98 25.41
C ASN A 119 2.53 -1.34 25.35
N SER A 120 2.63 -1.15 25.47
CA SER A 120 2.94 -0.43 25.31
C SER A 120 3.21 -0.03 25.24
#